data_d63cd94a080b8707417ff6a499301299
#
_entry.id   d63cd94a080b8707417ff6a499301299
#
_cell.length_a   1.000
_cell.length_b   1.000
_cell.length_c   1.000
_cell.angle_alpha   90.00
_cell.angle_beta   90.00
_cell.angle_gamma   90.00
#
_symmetry.space_group_name_H-M   'P 1'
#
loop_
_entity.id
_entity.type
_entity.pdbx_description
1 polymer ?
#
loop_
_entity_poly.entity_id
_entity_poly.type
_entity_poly.pdbx_seq_one_letter_code
_entity_poly.pdbx_strand_id
1 'polypeptide(L)'
;RVWPLNKNDGLKNKSYTWVPKMVFILDKYKCTERVSVPNMNRMIKHLGKQPDLKSDEKKYNEFQLLKKIKKRAGNDGSYEVNFSLKDYDTANTRALGRLYPAGASLQYLCKEYRKALVHQEYTDIDIKNAHPSLINQVFKKENIECKMLNEYVENRDKYLEVANKTEWTALLN
;
A
#
# COMPACT_ATOMS: atom_id res chain seq x y z
N ARG A 1 19.62 -12.14 -19.76
CA ARG A 1 19.39 -13.49 -20.33
C ARG A 1 18.11 -14.02 -19.70
N VAL A 2 17.02 -13.98 -20.46
CA VAL A 2 15.77 -14.65 -20.10
C VAL A 2 16.06 -16.16 -20.16
N TRP A 3 15.90 -16.87 -19.08
CA TRP A 3 15.95 -18.33 -19.06
C TRP A 3 14.70 -18.83 -19.79
N PRO A 4 14.85 -19.59 -20.89
CA PRO A 4 13.69 -20.21 -21.50
C PRO A 4 13.16 -21.25 -20.54
N LEU A 5 11.94 -21.06 -20.05
CA LEU A 5 11.19 -22.13 -19.38
C LEU A 5 11.07 -23.27 -20.39
N ASN A 6 11.70 -24.40 -20.08
CA ASN A 6 11.68 -25.57 -20.92
C ASN A 6 10.26 -26.09 -20.98
N LYS A 7 9.60 -26.01 -22.14
CA LYS A 7 8.18 -26.37 -22.35
C LYS A 7 7.88 -27.85 -22.13
N ASN A 8 8.86 -28.66 -21.73
CA ASN A 8 8.73 -30.13 -21.63
C ASN A 8 8.77 -30.70 -20.21
N ASP A 9 8.88 -29.89 -19.19
CA ASP A 9 8.89 -30.40 -17.82
C ASP A 9 7.45 -30.60 -17.34
N GLY A 10 6.84 -31.72 -17.68
CA GLY A 10 5.71 -32.38 -16.99
C GLY A 10 4.59 -31.57 -16.30
N LEU A 11 4.66 -30.25 -16.30
CA LEU A 11 3.69 -29.30 -15.75
C LEU A 11 2.50 -29.05 -16.68
N LYS A 12 2.22 -30.02 -17.57
CA LYS A 12 1.04 -29.96 -18.42
C LYS A 12 -0.21 -29.94 -17.54
N ASN A 13 -0.87 -28.78 -17.54
CA ASN A 13 -2.28 -28.62 -17.19
C ASN A 13 -2.70 -28.81 -15.74
N LYS A 14 -1.90 -28.44 -14.75
CA LYS A 14 -2.49 -28.01 -13.49
C LYS A 14 -2.79 -26.51 -13.61
N SER A 15 -4.00 -26.17 -14.03
CA SER A 15 -4.56 -24.84 -13.80
C SER A 15 -4.68 -24.70 -12.28
N TYR A 16 -3.66 -24.11 -11.65
CA TYR A 16 -3.75 -23.73 -10.25
C TYR A 16 -4.70 -22.55 -10.20
N THR A 17 -5.98 -22.79 -10.12
CA THR A 17 -6.94 -21.83 -9.61
C THR A 17 -6.70 -21.70 -8.11
N TRP A 18 -5.55 -21.06 -7.77
CA TRP A 18 -5.29 -20.69 -6.40
C TRP A 18 -6.15 -19.47 -6.09
N VAL A 19 -7.35 -19.71 -5.61
CA VAL A 19 -8.19 -18.68 -5.01
C VAL A 19 -7.99 -18.79 -3.50
N PRO A 20 -7.20 -17.90 -2.89
CA PRO A 20 -7.07 -17.93 -1.44
C PRO A 20 -8.45 -17.78 -0.82
N LYS A 21 -8.87 -18.71 0.02
CA LYS A 21 -10.11 -18.58 0.81
C LYS A 21 -10.17 -17.28 1.62
N MET A 22 -9.03 -16.65 1.85
CA MET A 22 -8.88 -15.36 2.57
C MET A 22 -9.45 -14.14 1.83
N VAL A 23 -9.62 -14.19 0.51
CA VAL A 23 -10.09 -13.03 -0.27
C VAL A 23 -11.55 -12.69 0.01
N PHE A 24 -12.32 -13.63 0.51
CA PHE A 24 -13.75 -13.43 0.80
C PHE A 24 -14.06 -12.60 2.06
N ILE A 25 -13.07 -12.40 2.92
CA ILE A 25 -13.29 -11.75 4.24
C ILE A 25 -13.11 -10.24 4.17
N LEU A 26 -12.49 -9.70 3.12
CA LEU A 26 -12.04 -8.30 3.07
C LEU A 26 -12.70 -7.45 1.98
N ASP A 27 -13.85 -7.82 1.44
CA ASP A 27 -14.56 -7.00 0.44
C ASP A 27 -14.87 -5.58 0.96
N LYS A 28 -15.06 -5.45 2.27
CA LYS A 28 -15.28 -4.17 2.94
C LYS A 28 -14.62 -4.19 4.32
N TYR A 29 -13.80 -3.22 4.59
CA TYR A 29 -13.16 -3.04 5.88
C TYR A 29 -13.41 -1.64 6.39
N LYS A 30 -13.84 -1.53 7.65
CA LYS A 30 -13.96 -0.26 8.37
C LYS A 30 -12.78 -0.09 9.30
N CYS A 31 -12.15 1.06 9.28
CA CYS A 31 -11.21 1.43 10.33
C CYS A 31 -11.49 2.85 10.85
N THR A 32 -11.03 3.12 12.04
CA THR A 32 -11.02 4.45 12.60
C THR A 32 -9.65 5.07 12.38
N GLU A 33 -9.61 6.17 11.63
CA GLU A 33 -8.44 7.03 11.53
C GLU A 33 -8.55 8.14 12.59
N ARG A 34 -7.40 8.57 13.12
CA ARG A 34 -7.30 9.65 14.09
C ARG A 34 -6.28 10.69 13.65
N VAL A 35 -6.59 11.95 13.83
CA VAL A 35 -5.74 13.10 13.47
C VAL A 35 -5.66 14.11 14.60
N SER A 36 -4.54 14.80 14.68
CA SER A 36 -4.39 15.96 15.57
C SER A 36 -5.24 17.12 15.07
N VAL A 37 -6.36 17.38 15.74
CA VAL A 37 -7.27 18.50 15.42
C VAL A 37 -6.56 19.85 15.44
N PRO A 38 -5.69 20.17 16.43
CA PRO A 38 -4.93 21.41 16.43
C PRO A 38 -4.02 21.56 15.19
N ASN A 39 -3.29 20.50 14.83
CA ASN A 39 -2.39 20.53 13.67
C ASN A 39 -3.19 20.66 12.37
N MET A 40 -4.30 19.96 12.25
CA MET A 40 -5.20 20.06 11.09
C MET A 40 -5.74 21.49 10.93
N ASN A 41 -6.16 22.14 12.02
CA ASN A 41 -6.63 23.52 11.97
C ASN A 41 -5.55 24.49 11.54
N ARG A 42 -4.32 24.33 12.08
CA ARG A 42 -3.15 25.14 11.68
C ARG A 42 -2.82 24.96 10.20
N MET A 43 -2.82 23.73 9.71
CA MET A 43 -2.54 23.39 8.32
C MET A 43 -3.58 23.98 7.36
N ILE A 44 -4.87 23.81 7.65
CA ILE A 44 -5.94 24.40 6.84
C ILE A 44 -5.84 25.93 6.81
N LYS A 45 -5.57 26.55 7.96
CA LYS A 45 -5.37 28.02 8.04
C LYS A 45 -4.17 28.48 7.24
N HIS A 46 -3.05 27.74 7.29
CA HIS A 46 -1.82 28.07 6.56
C HIS A 46 -2.04 27.93 5.04
N LEU A 47 -2.55 26.80 4.59
CA LEU A 47 -2.82 26.55 3.17
C LEU A 47 -3.83 27.54 2.59
N GLY A 48 -4.88 27.86 3.33
CA GLY A 48 -5.92 28.79 2.87
C GLY A 48 -5.44 30.23 2.70
N LYS A 49 -4.25 30.59 3.23
CA LYS A 49 -3.63 31.91 3.06
C LYS A 49 -2.64 31.98 1.89
N GLN A 50 -2.31 30.84 1.27
CA GLN A 50 -1.38 30.82 0.14
C GLN A 50 -2.04 31.39 -1.11
N PRO A 51 -1.44 32.40 -1.77
CA PRO A 51 -2.03 33.06 -2.92
C PRO A 51 -2.12 32.15 -4.15
N ASP A 52 -1.19 31.19 -4.25
CA ASP A 52 -1.05 30.23 -5.35
C ASP A 52 -1.84 28.92 -5.13
N LEU A 53 -2.59 28.81 -4.03
CA LEU A 53 -3.30 27.58 -3.69
C LEU A 53 -4.21 27.09 -4.81
N LYS A 54 -4.92 27.98 -5.47
CA LYS A 54 -5.89 27.62 -6.54
C LYS A 54 -5.21 27.29 -7.86
N SER A 55 -4.01 27.75 -8.09
CA SER A 55 -3.24 27.48 -9.32
C SER A 55 -2.47 26.17 -9.25
N ASP A 56 -2.18 25.66 -8.04
CA ASP A 56 -1.59 24.34 -7.81
C ASP A 56 -2.71 23.32 -7.54
N GLU A 57 -3.12 22.61 -8.57
CA GLU A 57 -4.20 21.63 -8.49
C GLU A 57 -3.96 20.56 -7.40
N LYS A 58 -2.73 20.08 -7.26
CA LYS A 58 -2.38 19.08 -6.24
C LYS A 58 -2.57 19.62 -4.83
N LYS A 59 -2.00 20.79 -4.53
CA LYS A 59 -2.19 21.45 -3.22
C LYS A 59 -3.64 21.77 -2.95
N TYR A 60 -4.38 22.23 -3.98
CA TYR A 60 -5.79 22.51 -3.84
C TYR A 60 -6.60 21.26 -3.49
N ASN A 61 -6.34 20.15 -4.16
CA ASN A 61 -7.01 18.88 -3.88
C ASN A 61 -6.70 18.38 -2.47
N GLU A 62 -5.46 18.48 -2.00
CA GLU A 62 -5.07 18.14 -0.63
C GLU A 62 -5.74 19.06 0.40
N PHE A 63 -5.82 20.36 0.12
CA PHE A 63 -6.56 21.31 0.97
C PHE A 63 -8.05 20.97 1.08
N GLN A 64 -8.70 20.61 -0.03
CA GLN A 64 -10.09 20.16 -0.01
C GLN A 64 -10.26 18.85 0.76
N LEU A 65 -9.31 17.94 0.62
CA LEU A 65 -9.30 16.68 1.35
C LEU A 65 -9.18 16.90 2.87
N LEU A 66 -8.28 17.80 3.30
CA LEU A 66 -8.15 18.18 4.71
C LEU A 66 -9.47 18.75 5.27
N LYS A 67 -10.16 19.60 4.50
CA LYS A 67 -11.48 20.11 4.90
C LYS A 67 -12.53 19.01 5.04
N LYS A 68 -12.51 18.02 4.13
CA LYS A 68 -13.43 16.88 4.19
C LYS A 68 -13.14 16.01 5.44
N ILE A 69 -11.86 15.74 5.73
CA ILE A 69 -11.44 15.03 6.94
C ILE A 69 -11.92 15.80 8.18
N LYS A 70 -11.65 17.11 8.24
CA LYS A 70 -12.06 17.95 9.37
C LYS A 70 -13.58 17.91 9.62
N LYS A 71 -14.39 17.91 8.55
CA LYS A 71 -15.85 17.84 8.68
C LYS A 71 -16.33 16.50 9.29
N ARG A 72 -15.57 15.43 9.08
CA ARG A 72 -15.90 14.07 9.56
C ARG A 72 -15.32 13.76 10.93
N ALA A 73 -14.18 14.36 11.26
CA ALA A 73 -13.49 14.13 12.52
C ALA A 73 -14.28 14.65 13.71
N GLY A 74 -14.39 13.84 14.74
CA GLY A 74 -14.92 14.23 16.04
C GLY A 74 -13.99 15.19 16.79
N ASN A 75 -14.41 15.60 17.98
CA ASN A 75 -13.61 16.48 18.83
C ASN A 75 -12.27 15.88 19.24
N ASP A 76 -12.20 14.56 19.32
CA ASP A 76 -11.00 13.78 19.60
C ASP A 76 -10.15 13.50 18.35
N GLY A 77 -10.57 14.00 17.20
CA GLY A 77 -9.90 13.80 15.92
C GLY A 77 -10.17 12.46 15.24
N SER A 78 -11.00 11.59 15.82
CA SER A 78 -11.33 10.29 15.24
C SER A 78 -12.42 10.39 14.17
N TYR A 79 -12.35 9.54 13.13
CA TYR A 79 -13.39 9.39 12.11
C TYR A 79 -13.30 8.01 11.44
N GLU A 80 -14.45 7.50 11.01
CA GLU A 80 -14.52 6.21 10.33
C GLU A 80 -14.17 6.33 8.85
N VAL A 81 -13.42 5.37 8.35
CA VAL A 81 -13.08 5.21 6.92
C VAL A 81 -13.45 3.79 6.47
N ASN A 82 -14.20 3.70 5.40
CA ASN A 82 -14.49 2.43 4.76
C ASN A 82 -13.43 2.17 3.70
N PHE A 83 -12.91 0.94 3.68
CA PHE A 83 -11.98 0.46 2.67
C PHE A 83 -12.64 -0.63 1.84
N SER A 84 -12.37 -0.64 0.55
CA SER A 84 -12.82 -1.69 -0.37
C SER A 84 -11.73 -2.05 -1.35
N LEU A 85 -11.84 -3.22 -1.95
CA LEU A 85 -11.08 -3.55 -3.14
C LEU A 85 -11.57 -2.68 -4.29
N LYS A 86 -10.68 -2.19 -5.12
CA LYS A 86 -11.09 -1.59 -6.40
C LYS A 86 -11.57 -2.70 -7.31
N ASP A 87 -12.79 -2.57 -7.80
CA ASP A 87 -13.28 -3.37 -8.91
C ASP A 87 -12.43 -3.01 -10.15
N TYR A 88 -11.50 -3.88 -10.49
CA TYR A 88 -10.94 -3.86 -11.82
C TYR A 88 -11.98 -4.53 -12.72
N ASP A 89 -12.51 -3.77 -13.65
CA ASP A 89 -13.59 -4.09 -14.56
C ASP A 89 -13.16 -5.15 -15.60
N THR A 90 -12.77 -6.33 -15.13
CA THR A 90 -12.55 -7.50 -15.97
C THR A 90 -13.42 -8.62 -15.44
N ALA A 91 -14.38 -9.00 -16.23
CA ALA A 91 -15.51 -9.90 -15.93
C ALA A 91 -15.16 -11.26 -15.28
N ASN A 92 -13.90 -11.55 -14.99
CA ASN A 92 -13.47 -12.83 -14.43
C ASN A 92 -12.32 -12.75 -13.40
N THR A 93 -11.81 -11.56 -13.06
CA THR A 93 -10.77 -11.44 -12.04
C THR A 93 -11.35 -10.76 -10.81
N ARG A 94 -11.61 -11.54 -9.77
CA ARG A 94 -11.82 -10.99 -8.43
C ARG A 94 -10.63 -10.11 -8.12
N ALA A 95 -10.88 -8.87 -7.74
CA ALA A 95 -9.83 -7.89 -7.42
C ALA A 95 -8.99 -8.43 -6.27
N LEU A 96 -7.88 -9.04 -6.61
CA LEU A 96 -6.82 -9.40 -5.67
C LEU A 96 -5.96 -8.17 -5.52
N GLY A 97 -5.90 -7.56 -4.34
CA GLY A 97 -5.02 -6.43 -4.22
C GLY A 97 -5.20 -5.57 -2.97
N ARG A 98 -4.75 -4.35 -3.11
CA ARG A 98 -4.74 -3.38 -2.03
C ARG A 98 -6.15 -2.83 -1.77
N LEU A 99 -6.53 -2.72 -0.50
CA LEU A 99 -7.70 -1.98 -0.08
C LEU A 99 -7.49 -0.48 -0.27
N TYR A 100 -8.49 0.19 -0.82
CA TYR A 100 -8.51 1.63 -1.02
C TYR A 100 -9.62 2.28 -0.20
N PRO A 101 -9.36 3.44 0.42
CA PRO A 101 -10.38 4.12 1.17
C PRO A 101 -11.47 4.69 0.25
N ALA A 102 -12.71 4.54 0.67
CA ALA A 102 -13.85 5.18 0.06
C ALA A 102 -14.04 6.56 0.67
N GLY A 103 -13.68 7.61 -0.06
CA GLY A 103 -13.81 8.99 0.40
C GLY A 103 -12.54 9.55 1.06
N ALA A 104 -12.73 10.50 1.98
CA ALA A 104 -11.61 11.20 2.61
C ALA A 104 -10.88 10.31 3.63
N SER A 105 -9.57 10.14 3.44
CA SER A 105 -8.67 9.33 4.26
C SER A 105 -7.26 9.91 4.25
N LEU A 106 -6.51 9.65 5.31
CA LEU A 106 -5.08 9.97 5.43
C LEU A 106 -4.24 9.37 4.30
N GLN A 107 -4.67 8.25 3.74
CA GLN A 107 -3.94 7.57 2.65
C GLN A 107 -3.81 8.43 1.38
N TYR A 108 -4.72 9.36 1.15
CA TYR A 108 -4.70 10.25 -0.01
C TYR A 108 -3.89 11.55 0.19
N LEU A 109 -3.44 11.82 1.42
CA LEU A 109 -2.58 12.96 1.72
C LEU A 109 -1.12 12.67 1.37
N CYS A 110 -0.37 13.69 0.98
CA CYS A 110 1.08 13.57 0.84
C CYS A 110 1.74 13.19 2.18
N LYS A 111 2.95 12.66 2.09
CA LYS A 111 3.69 12.14 3.25
C LYS A 111 3.89 13.21 4.33
N GLU A 112 4.18 14.43 3.93
CA GLU A 112 4.45 15.57 4.81
C GLU A 112 3.21 15.95 5.63
N TYR A 113 2.06 16.08 4.98
CA TYR A 113 0.80 16.42 5.65
C TYR A 113 0.34 15.29 6.56
N ARG A 114 0.46 14.05 6.09
CA ARG A 114 0.15 12.86 6.87
C ARG A 114 0.98 12.82 8.15
N LYS A 115 2.30 12.98 8.04
CA LYS A 115 3.19 13.01 9.22
C LYS A 115 2.82 14.14 10.20
N ALA A 116 2.55 15.34 9.71
CA ALA A 116 2.19 16.48 10.57
C ALA A 116 0.88 16.25 11.33
N LEU A 117 -0.04 15.49 10.76
CA LEU A 117 -1.35 15.20 11.39
C LEU A 117 -1.30 14.05 12.39
N VAL A 118 -0.41 13.07 12.21
CA VAL A 118 -0.49 11.79 12.94
C VAL A 118 0.73 11.46 13.79
N HIS A 119 1.77 12.30 13.82
CA HIS A 119 3.07 11.97 14.42
C HIS A 119 3.00 11.57 15.90
N GLN A 120 1.96 11.95 16.62
CA GLN A 120 1.74 11.60 18.02
C GLN A 120 0.90 10.34 18.22
N GLU A 121 0.12 9.94 17.20
CA GLU A 121 -0.88 8.88 17.30
C GLU A 121 -0.46 7.59 16.59
N TYR A 122 0.54 7.67 15.71
CA TYR A 122 0.92 6.55 14.85
C TYR A 122 2.43 6.34 14.82
N THR A 123 2.81 5.09 14.74
CA THR A 123 4.18 4.66 14.43
C THR A 123 4.25 4.26 12.96
N ASP A 124 5.23 4.79 12.24
CA ASP A 124 5.49 4.38 10.85
C ASP A 124 6.15 3.01 10.85
N ILE A 125 5.45 2.01 10.32
CA ILE A 125 5.92 0.64 10.23
C ILE A 125 6.10 0.31 8.75
N ASP A 126 7.32 -0.03 8.36
CA ASP A 126 7.63 -0.50 7.00
C ASP A 126 8.05 -1.96 7.04
N ILE A 127 7.54 -2.73 6.09
CA ILE A 127 7.91 -4.14 5.94
C ILE A 127 9.15 -4.22 5.07
N LYS A 128 10.29 -4.53 5.69
CA LYS A 128 11.55 -4.77 4.97
C LYS A 128 11.35 -5.95 4.01
N ASN A 129 11.66 -5.74 2.73
CA ASN A 129 11.54 -6.77 1.69
C ASN A 129 10.13 -7.37 1.53
N ALA A 130 9.06 -6.56 1.59
CA ALA A 130 7.69 -7.06 1.61
C ALA A 130 7.41 -8.15 0.54
N HIS A 131 7.67 -7.87 -0.74
CA HIS A 131 7.40 -8.81 -1.82
C HIS A 131 8.26 -10.09 -1.72
N PRO A 132 9.59 -10.03 -1.65
CA PRO A 132 10.42 -11.24 -1.49
C PRO A 132 10.05 -12.05 -0.26
N SER A 133 9.76 -11.40 0.87
CA SER A 133 9.39 -12.09 2.11
C SER A 133 8.06 -12.81 1.99
N LEU A 134 7.06 -12.20 1.36
CA LEU A 134 5.76 -12.83 1.12
C LEU A 134 5.87 -14.02 0.15
N ILE A 135 6.60 -13.86 -0.97
CA ILE A 135 6.84 -14.96 -1.91
C ILE A 135 7.56 -16.11 -1.22
N ASN A 136 8.57 -15.81 -0.40
CA ASN A 136 9.30 -16.81 0.35
C ASN A 136 8.42 -17.59 1.33
N GLN A 137 7.49 -16.90 2.01
CA GLN A 137 6.51 -17.55 2.87
C GLN A 137 5.55 -18.47 2.09
N VAL A 138 5.09 -18.03 0.91
CA VAL A 138 4.26 -18.87 0.03
C VAL A 138 5.04 -20.10 -0.41
N PHE A 139 6.29 -19.95 -0.85
CA PHE A 139 7.12 -21.06 -1.28
C PHE A 139 7.36 -22.08 -0.13
N LYS A 140 7.66 -21.59 1.07
CA LYS A 140 7.80 -22.45 2.25
C LYS A 140 6.51 -23.22 2.57
N LYS A 141 5.36 -22.57 2.43
CA LYS A 141 4.05 -23.19 2.67
C LYS A 141 3.73 -24.30 1.63
N GLU A 142 4.15 -24.09 0.40
CA GLU A 142 3.96 -25.06 -0.70
C GLU A 142 5.12 -26.08 -0.80
N ASN A 143 6.03 -26.12 0.18
CA ASN A 143 7.23 -26.96 0.20
C ASN A 143 8.13 -26.77 -1.03
N ILE A 144 8.20 -25.56 -1.56
CA ILE A 144 9.09 -25.18 -2.65
C ILE A 144 10.35 -24.58 -2.04
N GLU A 145 11.49 -25.20 -2.24
CA GLU A 145 12.77 -24.65 -1.81
C GLU A 145 13.33 -23.70 -2.88
N CYS A 146 13.54 -22.43 -2.51
CA CYS A 146 14.23 -21.45 -3.32
C CYS A 146 15.38 -20.83 -2.53
N LYS A 147 16.57 -21.45 -2.64
CA LYS A 147 17.78 -21.04 -1.89
C LYS A 147 18.12 -19.58 -2.12
N MET A 148 18.06 -19.11 -3.37
CA MET A 148 18.40 -17.74 -3.73
C MET A 148 17.44 -16.72 -3.11
N LEU A 149 16.14 -17.03 -3.04
CA LEU A 149 15.14 -16.16 -2.41
C LEU A 149 15.30 -16.15 -0.89
N ASN A 150 15.57 -17.30 -0.27
CA ASN A 150 15.87 -17.39 1.16
C ASN A 150 17.08 -16.54 1.52
N GLU A 151 18.18 -16.71 0.80
CA GLU A 151 19.42 -15.96 1.02
C GLU A 151 19.21 -14.44 0.79
N TYR A 152 18.47 -14.05 -0.23
CA TYR A 152 18.15 -12.65 -0.46
C TYR A 152 17.32 -12.04 0.69
N VAL A 153 16.31 -12.73 1.18
CA VAL A 153 15.46 -12.24 2.28
C VAL A 153 16.29 -12.05 3.56
N GLU A 154 17.21 -12.96 3.84
CA GLU A 154 18.06 -12.93 5.03
C GLU A 154 19.19 -11.90 4.93
N ASN A 155 19.82 -11.79 3.75
CA ASN A 155 21.05 -11.02 3.54
C ASN A 155 20.89 -9.90 2.50
N ARG A 156 19.71 -9.25 2.46
CA ARG A 156 19.37 -8.23 1.46
C ARG A 156 20.46 -7.17 1.27
N ASP A 157 21.03 -6.70 2.36
CA ASP A 157 21.95 -5.55 2.31
C ASP A 157 23.23 -5.92 1.53
N LYS A 158 23.71 -7.17 1.64
CA LYS A 158 24.81 -7.72 0.84
C LYS A 158 24.50 -7.68 -0.67
N TYR A 159 23.26 -8.00 -1.04
CA TYR A 159 22.85 -7.97 -2.46
C TYR A 159 22.67 -6.56 -3.01
N LEU A 160 22.27 -5.60 -2.18
CA LEU A 160 22.14 -4.20 -2.58
C LEU A 160 23.49 -3.49 -2.73
N GLU A 161 24.57 -4.01 -2.15
CA GLU A 161 25.92 -3.52 -2.40
C GLU A 161 26.41 -3.86 -3.81
N VAL A 162 25.94 -4.97 -4.38
CA VAL A 162 26.36 -5.46 -5.71
C VAL A 162 25.48 -4.94 -6.84
N ALA A 163 24.19 -4.73 -6.56
CA ALA A 163 23.23 -4.23 -7.55
C ALA A 163 22.25 -3.26 -6.90
N ASN A 164 21.87 -2.22 -7.64
CA ASN A 164 20.92 -1.25 -7.12
C ASN A 164 19.51 -1.86 -6.99
N LYS A 165 18.67 -1.23 -6.14
CA LYS A 165 17.30 -1.69 -5.83
C LYS A 165 16.44 -1.86 -7.09
N THR A 166 16.62 -1.03 -8.10
CA THR A 166 15.85 -1.04 -9.34
C THR A 166 16.14 -2.29 -10.16
N GLU A 167 17.41 -2.68 -10.24
CA GLU A 167 17.85 -3.89 -10.95
C GLU A 167 17.27 -5.15 -10.31
N TRP A 168 17.30 -5.25 -8.97
CA TRP A 168 16.69 -6.36 -8.25
C TRP A 168 15.18 -6.42 -8.40
N THR A 169 14.50 -5.27 -8.42
CA THR A 169 13.05 -5.21 -8.63
C THR A 169 12.68 -5.67 -10.04
N ALA A 170 13.51 -5.34 -11.04
CA ALA A 170 13.32 -5.79 -12.42
C ALA A 170 13.54 -7.30 -12.61
N LEU A 171 14.37 -7.93 -11.77
CA LEU A 171 14.61 -9.38 -11.81
C LEU A 171 13.49 -10.19 -11.15
N LEU A 172 12.72 -9.56 -10.25
CA LEU A 172 11.67 -10.22 -9.47
C LEU A 172 10.25 -10.00 -10.06
N ASN A 173 10.11 -9.13 -11.05
CA ASN A 173 8.90 -8.90 -11.83
C ASN A 173 8.98 -9.61 -13.18
#